data_897067770288ffda8d80f5599dc80f59
#
_entry.id   897067770288ffda8d80f5599dc80f59
#
_cell.length_a   1.000
_cell.length_b   1.000
_cell.length_c   1.000
_cell.angle_alpha   90.00
_cell.angle_beta   90.00
_cell.angle_gamma   90.00
#
_symmetry.space_group_name_H-M   'P 1'
#
loop_
_entity.id
_entity.type
_entity.pdbx_description
1 polymer ?
#
loop_
_entity_poly.entity_id
_entity_poly.type
_entity_poly.pdbx_seq_one_letter_code
_entity_poly.pdbx_strand_id
1 'polypeptide(L)'
;SFDYLLATRITLWPLAAVSALSLAAAGSNLDMPYPTVFAAFALTMVSASCVLNLHLTGSSIILVGSLLNLIPLILYGYVPVSPEAIFNANIVNQDSLDLVRLGATRSFETGNETFKFLGAIVPMRSVNEVFSFGDLIIMAGLLNLGFRLFFPLREQPDINDDFDILNENEQLDPFQDYQSGFENISWTG
;
A
#
# COMPACT_ATOMS: atom_id res chain seq x y z
N SER A 1 -16.17 -8.83 3.55
CA SER A 1 -17.52 -8.38 3.77
C SER A 1 -17.58 -6.86 3.73
N PHE A 2 -18.67 -6.30 3.21
CA PHE A 2 -18.83 -4.86 2.98
C PHE A 2 -18.79 -4.06 4.29
N ASP A 3 -19.27 -4.65 5.37
CA ASP A 3 -19.26 -4.05 6.70
C ASP A 3 -17.85 -3.79 7.24
N TYR A 4 -16.88 -4.65 6.92
CA TYR A 4 -15.48 -4.44 7.29
C TYR A 4 -14.88 -3.22 6.58
N LEU A 5 -15.21 -3.02 5.29
CA LEU A 5 -14.77 -1.84 4.54
C LEU A 5 -15.33 -0.54 5.14
N LEU A 6 -16.58 -0.56 5.61
CA LEU A 6 -17.21 0.58 6.28
C LEU A 6 -16.64 0.81 7.68
N ALA A 7 -16.23 -0.24 8.38
CA ALA A 7 -15.63 -0.17 9.71
C ALA A 7 -14.17 0.31 9.65
N THR A 8 -13.45 0.07 8.55
CA THR A 8 -12.06 0.50 8.37
C THR A 8 -12.02 2.01 8.17
N ARG A 9 -11.65 2.73 9.22
CA ARG A 9 -11.49 4.19 9.18
C ARG A 9 -10.18 4.53 8.47
N ILE A 10 -10.24 4.81 7.16
CA ILE A 10 -9.13 5.39 6.43
C ILE A 10 -9.12 6.89 6.72
N THR A 11 -8.14 7.35 7.49
CA THR A 11 -8.00 8.77 7.80
C THR A 11 -7.64 9.52 6.53
N LEU A 12 -8.41 10.57 6.25
CA LEU A 12 -8.17 11.44 5.08
C LEU A 12 -8.21 10.72 3.72
N TRP A 13 -9.11 9.74 3.56
CA TRP A 13 -9.34 9.09 2.25
C TRP A 13 -9.60 10.09 1.09
N PRO A 14 -10.25 11.25 1.29
CA PRO A 14 -10.41 12.22 0.20
C PRO A 14 -9.07 12.78 -0.27
N LEU A 15 -8.09 12.93 0.63
CA LEU A 15 -6.75 13.39 0.28
C LEU A 15 -6.05 12.40 -0.65
N ALA A 16 -6.16 11.09 -0.37
CA ALA A 16 -5.62 10.04 -1.23
C ALA A 16 -6.30 10.05 -2.62
N ALA A 17 -7.61 10.26 -2.68
CA ALA A 17 -8.35 10.35 -3.93
C ALA A 17 -7.94 11.58 -4.77
N VAL A 18 -7.83 12.75 -4.15
CA VAL A 18 -7.36 13.98 -4.81
C VAL A 18 -5.93 13.81 -5.32
N SER A 19 -5.07 13.16 -4.52
CA SER A 19 -3.68 12.88 -4.92
C SER A 19 -3.60 11.95 -6.12
N ALA A 20 -4.40 10.89 -6.13
CA ALA A 20 -4.46 9.94 -7.25
C ALA A 20 -4.96 10.62 -8.53
N LEU A 21 -5.99 11.48 -8.45
CA LEU A 21 -6.47 12.27 -9.56
C LEU A 21 -5.41 13.25 -10.08
N SER A 22 -4.72 13.95 -9.18
CA SER A 22 -3.65 14.90 -9.54
C SER A 22 -2.49 14.19 -10.22
N LEU A 23 -2.12 12.99 -9.75
CA LEU A 23 -1.06 12.19 -10.34
C LEU A 23 -1.44 11.64 -11.72
N ALA A 24 -2.69 11.18 -11.86
CA ALA A 24 -3.22 10.73 -13.15
C ALA A 24 -3.27 11.90 -14.16
N ALA A 25 -3.67 13.09 -13.74
CA ALA A 25 -3.67 14.28 -14.57
C ALA A 25 -2.25 14.69 -14.98
N ALA A 26 -1.29 14.67 -14.06
CA ALA A 26 0.11 14.99 -14.34
C ALA A 26 0.80 13.97 -15.27
N GLY A 27 0.38 12.69 -15.22
CA GLY A 27 0.85 11.62 -16.12
C GLY A 27 0.16 11.61 -17.48
N SER A 28 -0.96 12.33 -17.65
CA SER A 28 -1.68 12.42 -18.90
C SER A 28 -0.99 13.38 -19.89
N ASN A 29 -1.34 13.23 -21.18
CA ASN A 29 -0.86 14.13 -22.24
C ASN A 29 -1.67 15.46 -22.30
N LEU A 30 -2.28 15.86 -21.19
CA LEU A 30 -2.95 17.14 -21.08
C LEU A 30 -1.91 18.26 -20.99
N ASP A 31 -2.12 19.33 -21.76
CA ASP A 31 -1.27 20.54 -21.71
C ASP A 31 -1.54 21.30 -20.39
N MET A 32 -1.01 20.76 -19.30
CA MET A 32 -1.13 21.38 -17.99
C MET A 32 0.08 22.29 -17.72
N PRO A 33 -0.12 23.49 -17.15
CA PRO A 33 1.01 24.29 -16.68
C PRO A 33 1.67 23.56 -15.49
N TYR A 34 2.99 23.45 -15.52
CA TYR A 34 3.80 22.90 -14.42
C TYR A 34 3.44 21.47 -13.98
N PRO A 35 3.40 20.47 -14.89
CA PRO A 35 2.96 19.11 -14.56
C PRO A 35 3.83 18.46 -13.48
N THR A 36 5.12 18.76 -13.44
CA THR A 36 6.05 18.28 -12.41
C THR A 36 5.68 18.75 -11.01
N VAL A 37 5.26 20.02 -10.88
CA VAL A 37 4.85 20.57 -9.58
C VAL A 37 3.59 19.86 -9.08
N PHE A 38 2.63 19.61 -9.97
CA PHE A 38 1.42 18.85 -9.64
C PHE A 38 1.74 17.42 -9.22
N ALA A 39 2.65 16.75 -9.94
CA ALA A 39 3.07 15.40 -9.59
C ALA A 39 3.80 15.35 -8.23
N ALA A 40 4.73 16.28 -7.99
CA ALA A 40 5.43 16.38 -6.72
C ALA A 40 4.46 16.67 -5.57
N PHE A 41 3.52 17.56 -5.76
CA PHE A 41 2.46 17.84 -4.79
C PHE A 41 1.61 16.60 -4.51
N ALA A 42 1.15 15.90 -5.56
CA ALA A 42 0.36 14.68 -5.43
C ALA A 42 1.10 13.59 -4.65
N LEU A 43 2.38 13.33 -4.97
CA LEU A 43 3.20 12.36 -4.26
C LEU A 43 3.44 12.75 -2.80
N THR A 44 3.61 14.04 -2.52
CA THR A 44 3.72 14.55 -1.14
C THR A 44 2.42 14.30 -0.35
N MET A 45 1.27 14.54 -0.98
CA MET A 45 -0.04 14.30 -0.34
C MET A 45 -0.30 12.81 -0.13
N VAL A 46 0.08 11.94 -1.09
CA VAL A 46 0.03 10.48 -0.91
C VAL A 46 0.91 10.07 0.27
N SER A 47 2.15 10.57 0.33
CA SER A 47 3.08 10.27 1.42
C SER A 47 2.51 10.70 2.78
N ALA A 48 1.97 11.91 2.88
CA ALA A 48 1.31 12.41 4.08
C ALA A 48 0.11 11.53 4.50
N SER A 49 -0.73 11.15 3.53
CA SER A 49 -1.85 10.24 3.78
C SER A 49 -1.38 8.88 4.28
N CYS A 50 -0.30 8.34 3.72
CA CYS A 50 0.28 7.06 4.16
C CYS A 50 0.84 7.14 5.59
N VAL A 51 1.50 8.26 5.95
CA VAL A 51 1.99 8.48 7.33
C VAL A 51 0.85 8.48 8.34
N LEU A 52 -0.27 9.12 8.01
CA LEU A 52 -1.47 9.15 8.87
C LEU A 52 -2.19 7.81 8.97
N ASN A 53 -1.95 6.90 8.00
CA ASN A 53 -2.57 5.59 7.91
C ASN A 53 -1.55 4.44 8.04
N LEU A 54 -0.43 4.64 8.75
CA LEU A 54 0.60 3.60 8.94
C LEU A 54 0.08 2.33 9.63
N HIS A 55 -1.05 2.42 10.34
CA HIS A 55 -1.74 1.27 10.92
C HIS A 55 -2.32 0.33 9.86
N LEU A 56 -2.54 0.82 8.64
CA LEU A 56 -3.01 -0.02 7.52
C LEU A 56 -1.81 -0.72 6.87
N THR A 57 -1.90 -2.04 6.76
CA THR A 57 -0.87 -2.82 6.08
C THR A 57 -0.84 -2.45 4.60
N GLY A 58 0.34 -2.13 4.09
CA GLY A 58 0.53 -1.63 2.73
C GLY A 58 0.80 -0.13 2.66
N SER A 59 0.30 0.69 3.61
CA SER A 59 0.57 2.14 3.62
C SER A 59 2.05 2.46 3.73
N SER A 60 2.80 1.73 4.55
CA SER A 60 4.25 1.88 4.67
C SER A 60 4.98 1.56 3.34
N ILE A 61 4.51 0.56 2.60
CA ILE A 61 5.07 0.19 1.29
C ILE A 61 4.78 1.29 0.28
N ILE A 62 3.54 1.79 0.21
CA ILE A 62 3.16 2.91 -0.66
C ILE A 62 3.98 4.17 -0.33
N LEU A 63 4.19 4.44 0.96
CA LEU A 63 5.00 5.58 1.42
C LEU A 63 6.43 5.50 0.86
N VAL A 64 7.09 4.35 1.00
CA VAL A 64 8.45 4.16 0.46
C VAL A 64 8.48 4.37 -1.04
N GLY A 65 7.56 3.76 -1.79
CA GLY A 65 7.48 3.93 -3.24
C GLY A 65 7.22 5.37 -3.68
N SER A 66 6.35 6.09 -2.96
CA SER A 66 6.05 7.50 -3.23
C SER A 66 7.26 8.40 -2.99
N LEU A 67 8.02 8.15 -1.91
CA LEU A 67 9.26 8.89 -1.63
C LEU A 67 10.33 8.62 -2.70
N LEU A 68 10.48 7.36 -3.15
CA LEU A 68 11.41 7.02 -4.23
C LEU A 68 11.08 7.73 -5.54
N ASN A 69 9.80 7.90 -5.87
CA ASN A 69 9.37 8.64 -7.06
C ASN A 69 9.49 10.17 -6.88
N LEU A 70 9.40 10.67 -5.65
CA LEU A 70 9.51 12.07 -5.35
C LEU A 70 10.96 12.58 -5.50
N ILE A 71 11.96 11.74 -5.20
CA ILE A 71 13.38 12.10 -5.29
C ILE A 71 13.77 12.60 -6.67
N PRO A 72 13.57 11.88 -7.78
CA PRO A 72 13.95 12.36 -9.12
C PRO A 72 13.17 13.61 -9.52
N LEU A 73 11.89 13.74 -9.15
CA LEU A 73 11.11 14.95 -9.43
C LEU A 73 11.67 16.19 -8.74
N ILE A 74 12.16 16.05 -7.50
CA ILE A 74 12.77 17.18 -6.77
C ILE A 74 14.16 17.50 -7.32
N LEU A 75 14.98 16.49 -7.63
CA LEU A 75 16.37 16.68 -8.04
C LEU A 75 16.49 17.17 -9.47
N TYR A 76 15.70 16.63 -10.39
CA TYR A 76 15.83 16.85 -11.83
C TYR A 76 14.67 17.62 -12.45
N GLY A 77 13.54 17.74 -11.74
CA GLY A 77 12.32 18.32 -12.30
C GLY A 77 11.56 17.36 -13.23
N TYR A 78 12.01 16.11 -13.38
CA TYR A 78 11.40 15.08 -14.21
C TYR A 78 11.83 13.68 -13.72
N VAL A 79 11.11 12.66 -14.15
CA VAL A 79 11.51 11.26 -13.96
C VAL A 79 12.33 10.83 -15.18
N PRO A 80 13.63 10.52 -15.02
CA PRO A 80 14.46 10.06 -16.12
C PRO A 80 13.97 8.70 -16.63
N VAL A 81 13.88 8.55 -17.96
CA VAL A 81 13.47 7.33 -18.64
C VAL A 81 14.63 6.79 -19.45
N SER A 82 14.98 5.51 -19.25
CA SER A 82 16.03 4.87 -20.01
C SER A 82 15.54 4.53 -21.43
N PRO A 83 16.24 4.97 -22.49
CA PRO A 83 15.95 4.57 -23.86
C PRO A 83 15.99 3.06 -24.06
N GLU A 84 16.93 2.37 -23.42
CA GLU A 84 17.06 0.91 -23.49
C GLU A 84 15.81 0.21 -22.93
N ALA A 85 15.22 0.73 -21.84
CA ALA A 85 14.02 0.18 -21.27
C ALA A 85 12.82 0.32 -22.22
N ILE A 86 12.73 1.41 -22.98
CA ILE A 86 11.68 1.62 -24.00
C ILE A 86 11.81 0.59 -25.12
N PHE A 87 13.02 0.33 -25.62
CA PHE A 87 13.25 -0.70 -26.63
C PHE A 87 12.91 -2.10 -26.10
N ASN A 88 13.34 -2.40 -24.89
CA ASN A 88 13.05 -3.67 -24.23
C ASN A 88 11.57 -3.89 -23.93
N ALA A 89 10.80 -2.81 -23.76
CA ALA A 89 9.35 -2.86 -23.60
C ALA A 89 8.59 -3.04 -24.93
N ASN A 90 9.30 -3.07 -26.10
CA ASN A 90 8.71 -3.12 -27.43
C ASN A 90 7.80 -1.92 -27.78
N ILE A 91 8.04 -0.75 -27.16
CA ILE A 91 7.25 0.46 -27.41
C ILE A 91 7.59 1.01 -28.80
N VAL A 92 8.86 1.05 -29.14
CA VAL A 92 9.37 1.51 -30.45
C VAL A 92 10.65 0.79 -30.83
N ASN A 93 11.00 0.86 -32.15
CA ASN A 93 12.29 0.48 -32.67
C ASN A 93 13.31 1.61 -32.43
N GLN A 94 14.62 1.27 -32.52
CA GLN A 94 15.70 2.24 -32.30
C GLN A 94 15.61 3.48 -33.20
N ASP A 95 15.16 3.32 -34.44
CA ASP A 95 15.03 4.39 -35.42
C ASP A 95 13.85 5.33 -35.19
N SER A 96 13.00 5.02 -34.21
CA SER A 96 11.73 5.74 -33.96
C SER A 96 11.66 6.35 -32.56
N LEU A 97 12.80 6.45 -31.87
CA LEU A 97 12.85 6.99 -30.50
C LEU A 97 12.32 8.44 -30.41
N ASP A 98 12.60 9.25 -31.43
CA ASP A 98 12.18 10.65 -31.51
C ASP A 98 10.64 10.81 -31.63
N LEU A 99 9.94 9.75 -31.98
CA LEU A 99 8.47 9.74 -32.07
C LEU A 99 7.80 9.40 -30.76
N VAL A 100 8.57 8.96 -29.75
CA VAL A 100 8.02 8.59 -28.45
C VAL A 100 7.60 9.84 -27.69
N ARG A 101 6.33 9.98 -27.43
CA ARG A 101 5.81 10.99 -26.52
C ARG A 101 5.82 10.44 -25.09
N LEU A 102 6.76 10.91 -24.30
CA LEU A 102 6.77 10.66 -22.86
C LEU A 102 5.69 11.50 -22.17
N GLY A 103 5.14 10.98 -21.08
CA GLY A 103 4.21 11.75 -20.24
C GLY A 103 4.87 13.04 -19.75
N ALA A 104 4.06 14.04 -19.43
CA ALA A 104 4.49 15.42 -19.13
C ALA A 104 5.52 15.56 -17.97
N THR A 105 5.64 14.54 -17.12
CA THR A 105 6.59 14.50 -16.00
C THR A 105 7.84 13.63 -16.29
N ARG A 106 7.94 13.04 -17.47
CA ARG A 106 9.02 12.13 -17.87
C ARG A 106 9.89 12.74 -18.96
N SER A 107 11.19 12.50 -18.91
CA SER A 107 12.14 12.90 -19.94
C SER A 107 13.19 11.80 -20.12
N PHE A 108 13.78 11.71 -21.32
CA PHE A 108 14.92 10.81 -21.53
C PHE A 108 16.08 11.19 -20.63
N GLU A 109 16.77 10.18 -20.13
CA GLU A 109 18.00 10.39 -19.35
C GLU A 109 19.06 11.10 -20.21
N THR A 110 19.73 12.10 -19.64
CA THR A 110 20.79 12.87 -20.30
C THR A 110 22.20 12.33 -20.03
N GLY A 111 22.29 11.34 -19.14
CA GLY A 111 23.57 10.72 -18.77
C GLY A 111 24.21 11.32 -17.52
N ASN A 112 23.77 12.48 -17.06
CA ASN A 112 24.32 13.21 -15.91
C ASN A 112 23.59 12.95 -14.59
N GLU A 113 22.49 12.20 -14.60
CA GLU A 113 21.73 11.91 -13.41
C GLU A 113 22.46 10.93 -12.50
N THR A 114 22.69 11.32 -11.24
CA THR A 114 23.38 10.51 -10.23
C THR A 114 22.54 9.31 -9.80
N PHE A 115 21.21 9.45 -9.76
CA PHE A 115 20.26 8.43 -9.31
C PHE A 115 19.41 7.87 -10.45
N LYS A 116 20.04 7.48 -11.56
CA LYS A 116 19.36 6.90 -12.74
C LYS A 116 18.48 5.71 -12.39
N PHE A 117 18.90 4.89 -11.42
CA PHE A 117 18.16 3.71 -10.98
C PHE A 117 16.79 4.03 -10.34
N LEU A 118 16.56 5.29 -9.92
CA LEU A 118 15.24 5.74 -9.46
C LEU A 118 14.32 6.17 -10.61
N GLY A 119 14.84 6.26 -11.82
CA GLY A 119 14.08 6.54 -13.03
C GLY A 119 13.25 5.35 -13.52
N ALA A 120 12.56 5.55 -14.64
CA ALA A 120 11.80 4.51 -15.32
C ALA A 120 12.75 3.63 -16.14
N ILE A 121 13.17 2.50 -15.56
CA ILE A 121 14.15 1.57 -16.13
C ILE A 121 13.63 0.14 -16.27
N VAL A 122 12.47 -0.17 -15.71
CA VAL A 122 11.90 -1.52 -15.75
C VAL A 122 10.92 -1.66 -16.91
N PRO A 123 11.30 -2.38 -17.98
CA PRO A 123 10.44 -2.57 -19.15
C PRO A 123 9.34 -3.60 -18.84
N MET A 124 8.09 -3.26 -19.09
CA MET A 124 6.95 -4.16 -18.95
C MET A 124 6.23 -4.33 -20.29
N ARG A 125 6.60 -5.39 -21.02
CA ARG A 125 6.09 -5.70 -22.37
C ARG A 125 4.59 -5.91 -22.41
N SER A 126 4.02 -6.44 -21.32
CA SER A 126 2.58 -6.78 -21.26
C SER A 126 1.68 -5.54 -21.38
N VAL A 127 2.16 -4.38 -20.98
CA VAL A 127 1.42 -3.12 -21.00
C VAL A 127 2.07 -2.06 -21.90
N ASN A 128 3.20 -2.39 -22.56
CA ASN A 128 4.00 -1.48 -23.36
C ASN A 128 4.36 -0.20 -22.61
N GLU A 129 4.83 -0.36 -21.38
CA GLU A 129 5.18 0.75 -20.49
C GLU A 129 6.52 0.50 -19.81
N VAL A 130 7.16 1.58 -19.35
CA VAL A 130 8.37 1.52 -18.53
C VAL A 130 8.07 2.07 -17.15
N PHE A 131 8.37 1.30 -16.12
CA PHE A 131 8.10 1.63 -14.74
C PHE A 131 9.38 1.99 -13.98
N SER A 132 9.24 2.89 -13.00
CA SER A 132 10.27 3.11 -11.97
C SER A 132 10.18 2.03 -10.88
N PHE A 133 11.21 1.88 -10.09
CA PHE A 133 11.14 1.04 -8.89
C PHE A 133 10.09 1.55 -7.91
N GLY A 134 9.94 2.87 -7.78
CA GLY A 134 8.91 3.48 -6.94
C GLY A 134 7.50 3.09 -7.38
N ASP A 135 7.23 3.06 -8.70
CA ASP A 135 5.94 2.64 -9.25
C ASP A 135 5.62 1.17 -8.89
N LEU A 136 6.62 0.27 -9.02
CA LEU A 136 6.43 -1.14 -8.68
C LEU A 136 6.17 -1.34 -7.19
N ILE A 137 6.87 -0.59 -6.33
CA ILE A 137 6.67 -0.63 -4.88
C ILE A 137 5.28 -0.10 -4.51
N ILE A 138 4.83 1.01 -5.13
CA ILE A 138 3.46 1.53 -4.93
C ILE A 138 2.44 0.49 -5.36
N MET A 139 2.61 -0.15 -6.51
CA MET A 139 1.71 -1.20 -6.99
C MET A 139 1.63 -2.38 -6.01
N ALA A 140 2.78 -2.84 -5.49
CA ALA A 140 2.83 -3.90 -4.48
C ALA A 140 2.11 -3.49 -3.19
N GLY A 141 2.29 -2.24 -2.73
CA GLY A 141 1.60 -1.69 -1.57
C GLY A 141 0.09 -1.58 -1.78
N LEU A 142 -0.36 -1.14 -2.95
CA LEU A 142 -1.78 -1.07 -3.31
C LEU A 142 -2.42 -2.45 -3.39
N LEU A 143 -1.72 -3.44 -3.97
CA LEU A 143 -2.19 -4.82 -4.00
C LEU A 143 -2.32 -5.38 -2.58
N ASN A 144 -1.31 -5.17 -1.72
CA ASN A 144 -1.35 -5.62 -0.33
C ASN A 144 -2.52 -4.99 0.44
N LEU A 145 -2.69 -3.67 0.30
CA LEU A 145 -3.80 -2.94 0.92
C LEU A 145 -5.14 -3.45 0.40
N GLY A 146 -5.28 -3.63 -0.92
CA GLY A 146 -6.48 -4.16 -1.57
C GLY A 146 -6.82 -5.56 -1.06
N PHE A 147 -5.85 -6.49 -1.04
CA PHE A 147 -6.06 -7.83 -0.53
C PHE A 147 -6.58 -7.83 0.91
N ARG A 148 -6.02 -6.99 1.78
CA ARG A 148 -6.48 -6.92 3.17
C ARG A 148 -7.86 -6.29 3.34
N LEU A 149 -8.21 -5.33 2.49
CA LEU A 149 -9.54 -4.74 2.52
C LEU A 149 -10.62 -5.72 2.02
N PHE A 150 -10.33 -6.51 0.98
CA PHE A 150 -11.29 -7.46 0.42
C PHE A 150 -11.29 -8.82 1.15
N PHE A 151 -10.14 -9.24 1.69
CA PHE A 151 -9.96 -10.51 2.40
C PHE A 151 -9.40 -10.22 3.80
N PRO A 152 -10.23 -9.71 4.74
CA PRO A 152 -9.80 -9.51 6.12
C PRO A 152 -9.34 -10.86 6.69
N LEU A 153 -8.14 -10.87 7.26
CA LEU A 153 -7.67 -12.04 8.00
C LEU A 153 -8.66 -12.28 9.13
N ARG A 154 -9.16 -13.52 9.22
CA ARG A 154 -9.99 -13.97 10.33
C ARG A 154 -9.17 -13.74 11.60
N GLU A 155 -9.69 -12.91 12.51
CA GLU A 155 -9.09 -12.78 13.84
C GLU A 155 -8.97 -14.19 14.40
N GLN A 156 -7.77 -14.60 14.72
CA GLN A 156 -7.57 -15.82 15.49
C GLN A 156 -8.25 -15.57 16.84
N PRO A 157 -9.11 -16.50 17.31
CA PRO A 157 -9.67 -16.38 18.65
C PRO A 157 -8.51 -16.16 19.62
N ASP A 158 -8.68 -15.17 20.50
CA ASP A 158 -7.63 -14.80 21.44
C ASP A 158 -7.39 -16.03 22.34
N ILE A 159 -6.16 -16.55 22.32
CA ILE A 159 -5.79 -17.75 23.10
C ILE A 159 -6.11 -17.53 24.60
N ASN A 160 -6.22 -16.24 25.01
CA ASN A 160 -6.59 -15.89 26.37
C ASN A 160 -8.03 -16.22 26.71
N ASP A 161 -8.96 -16.20 25.73
CA ASP A 161 -10.36 -16.59 25.97
C ASP A 161 -10.49 -18.07 26.35
N ASP A 162 -9.64 -18.93 25.77
CA ASP A 162 -9.61 -20.36 26.13
C ASP A 162 -9.04 -20.60 27.54
N PHE A 163 -8.11 -19.75 28.01
CA PHE A 163 -7.56 -19.83 29.36
C PHE A 163 -8.56 -19.37 30.42
N ASP A 164 -9.38 -18.37 30.13
CA ASP A 164 -10.42 -17.89 31.06
C ASP A 164 -11.51 -18.94 31.23
N ILE A 165 -11.90 -19.65 30.15
CA ILE A 165 -12.87 -20.75 30.23
C ILE A 165 -12.34 -21.93 31.05
N LEU A 166 -11.05 -22.23 30.95
CA LEU A 166 -10.41 -23.31 31.73
C LEU A 166 -10.35 -22.94 33.22
N ASN A 167 -10.00 -21.69 33.54
CA ASN A 167 -9.97 -21.22 34.94
C ASN A 167 -11.36 -21.16 35.58
N GLU A 168 -12.40 -20.80 34.82
CA GLU A 168 -13.78 -20.77 35.33
C GLU A 168 -14.29 -22.19 35.65
N ASN A 169 -13.92 -23.18 34.87
CA ASN A 169 -14.24 -24.58 35.10
C ASN A 169 -13.40 -25.21 36.25
N GLU A 170 -12.19 -24.72 36.52
CA GLU A 170 -11.36 -25.20 37.63
C GLU A 170 -11.81 -24.67 39.00
N GLN A 171 -12.60 -23.57 39.02
CA GLN A 171 -13.19 -23.05 40.26
C GLN A 171 -14.47 -23.81 40.71
N LEU A 172 -14.99 -24.70 39.88
CA LEU A 172 -16.01 -25.64 40.29
C LEU A 172 -15.37 -26.71 41.18
N ASP A 173 -15.40 -26.50 42.49
CA ASP A 173 -14.86 -27.43 43.48
C ASP A 173 -15.55 -28.80 43.29
N PRO A 174 -14.83 -29.84 42.81
CA PRO A 174 -15.44 -31.15 42.56
C PRO A 174 -15.93 -31.83 43.82
N PHE A 175 -15.70 -31.26 45.01
CA PHE A 175 -16.10 -31.81 46.30
C PHE A 175 -17.36 -31.14 46.92
N GLN A 176 -17.89 -30.07 46.31
CA GLN A 176 -19.10 -29.41 46.84
C GLN A 176 -20.31 -30.37 46.86
N ASP A 177 -20.44 -31.25 45.89
CA ASP A 177 -21.52 -32.25 45.84
C ASP A 177 -21.39 -33.35 46.93
N TYR A 178 -20.18 -33.62 47.42
CA TYR A 178 -19.95 -34.59 48.49
C TYR A 178 -20.34 -34.06 49.87
N GLN A 179 -20.19 -32.77 50.13
CA GLN A 179 -20.53 -32.18 51.42
C GLN A 179 -22.07 -32.11 51.66
N SER A 180 -22.84 -31.84 50.61
CA SER A 180 -24.31 -31.81 50.72
C SER A 180 -24.94 -33.17 51.02
N GLY A 181 -24.26 -34.27 50.72
CA GLY A 181 -24.71 -35.64 50.97
C GLY A 181 -24.58 -36.08 52.44
N PHE A 182 -23.70 -35.47 53.24
CA PHE A 182 -23.47 -35.90 54.64
C PHE A 182 -24.35 -35.14 55.65
N GLU A 183 -24.90 -33.98 55.31
CA GLU A 183 -25.77 -33.24 56.23
C GLU A 183 -27.18 -33.87 56.44
N ASN A 184 -27.58 -34.79 55.59
CA ASN A 184 -28.88 -35.43 55.65
C ASN A 184 -28.94 -36.78 56.44
N ILE A 185 -27.82 -37.21 57.06
CA ILE A 185 -27.81 -38.42 57.89
C ILE A 185 -28.14 -38.01 59.34
N SER A 186 -29.43 -37.88 59.61
CA SER A 186 -29.91 -37.79 61.04
C SER A 186 -29.80 -39.16 61.69
N TRP A 187 -28.88 -39.30 62.62
CA TRP A 187 -28.83 -40.46 63.53
C TRP A 187 -29.93 -40.36 64.52
N THR A 188 -31.11 -41.01 64.22
CA THR A 188 -32.13 -41.29 65.19
C THR A 188 -31.86 -42.67 65.76
N GLY A 189 -31.31 -42.74 66.99
CA GLY A 189 -31.15 -43.88 67.84
C GLY A 189 -31.57 -43.57 69.25
#